data_d3ca0d4be98b95bb4206f67b187f58cb
#
_entry.id   d3ca0d4be98b95bb4206f67b187f58cb
#
_cell.length_a   1.000
_cell.length_b   1.000
_cell.length_c   1.000
_cell.angle_alpha   90.00
_cell.angle_beta   90.00
_cell.angle_gamma   90.00
#
_symmetry.space_group_name_H-M   'P 1'
#
loop_
_entity.id
_entity.type
_entity.pdbx_description
1 polymer ?
#
loop_
_entity_poly.entity_id
_entity_poly.type
_entity_poly.pdbx_seq_one_letter_code
_entity_poly.pdbx_strand_id
1 'polypeptide(L)'
;MNSTIKVKAEDLFKFCLTVLKSVGVKEKDAEIVAENLVLANLRGVDSHGVARLPAYVRRVKKGLINPLAPIEIVRDRETTALIDAHSNFGQVAAMKAVALAAEKAKKFGVAAVGVRNANHFGMAAHYAMKLTQQKLIGMVMSNGPPAIAPWGGKTPMFGTNPICIGFPVDENESIILDMAVSVVARGKIRLAALKGEKIPEGWAFDEEGKPTTDPKAAIKGSLAPIGGPKGYGLALSIDILCGVLTGSSYGQNVKALDDYSGPSGTGFFIEAINIESFRPYREYKTCIVSYVRDIKSNPKKEGVAEIFLPGEIERREMEQRKKFGIPLSKEILLALKNLAKELSISFPFNHNDSV
;
A
#
# COMPACT_ATOMS: atom_id res chain seq x y z
N MET A 1 -28.32 7.34 -2.14
CA MET A 1 -27.54 6.31 -1.40
C MET A 1 -26.87 5.41 -2.43
N ASN A 2 -25.53 5.40 -2.47
CA ASN A 2 -24.81 4.47 -3.37
C ASN A 2 -25.02 3.05 -2.85
N SER A 3 -25.82 2.25 -3.55
CA SER A 3 -26.02 0.84 -3.18
C SER A 3 -24.70 0.09 -3.37
N THR A 4 -24.15 -0.40 -2.27
CA THR A 4 -23.00 -1.32 -2.27
C THR A 4 -23.52 -2.75 -2.18
N ILE A 5 -22.83 -3.69 -2.81
CA ILE A 5 -23.06 -5.12 -2.64
C ILE A 5 -21.97 -5.65 -1.72
N LYS A 6 -22.36 -6.46 -0.73
CA LYS A 6 -21.42 -7.12 0.18
C LYS A 6 -20.98 -8.45 -0.40
N VAL A 7 -19.68 -8.66 -0.52
CA VAL A 7 -19.07 -9.86 -1.11
C VAL A 7 -18.21 -10.55 -0.05
N LYS A 8 -18.28 -11.87 0.05
CA LYS A 8 -17.42 -12.64 0.95
C LYS A 8 -15.96 -12.55 0.51
N ALA A 9 -15.05 -12.38 1.45
CA ALA A 9 -13.63 -12.25 1.16
C ALA A 9 -13.07 -13.46 0.40
N GLU A 10 -13.52 -14.66 0.74
CA GLU A 10 -13.11 -15.91 0.07
C GLU A 10 -13.52 -15.95 -1.41
N ASP A 11 -14.73 -15.50 -1.74
CA ASP A 11 -15.20 -15.48 -3.13
C ASP A 11 -14.48 -14.41 -3.93
N LEU A 12 -14.22 -13.26 -3.30
CA LEU A 12 -13.43 -12.19 -3.91
C LEU A 12 -11.98 -12.63 -4.17
N PHE A 13 -11.38 -13.38 -3.24
CA PHE A 13 -10.05 -13.96 -3.40
C PHE A 13 -10.01 -14.97 -4.56
N LYS A 14 -10.96 -15.91 -4.61
CA LYS A 14 -11.07 -16.89 -5.70
C LYS A 14 -11.24 -16.21 -7.06
N PHE A 15 -12.05 -15.17 -7.11
CA PHE A 15 -12.22 -14.39 -8.33
C PHE A 15 -10.91 -13.72 -8.77
N CYS A 16 -10.20 -13.03 -7.87
CA CYS A 16 -8.91 -12.41 -8.16
C CYS A 16 -7.89 -13.45 -8.65
N LEU A 17 -7.82 -14.60 -7.98
CA LEU A 17 -6.94 -15.70 -8.35
C LEU A 17 -7.24 -16.21 -9.78
N THR A 18 -8.51 -16.44 -10.10
CA THR A 18 -8.95 -16.87 -11.44
C THR A 18 -8.57 -15.85 -12.51
N VAL A 19 -8.81 -14.56 -12.24
CA VAL A 19 -8.44 -13.46 -13.15
C VAL A 19 -6.93 -13.44 -13.41
N LEU A 20 -6.12 -13.50 -12.37
CA LEU A 20 -4.66 -13.44 -12.49
C LEU A 20 -4.09 -14.66 -13.22
N LYS A 21 -4.59 -15.84 -12.93
CA LYS A 21 -4.21 -17.08 -13.63
C LYS A 21 -4.58 -17.04 -15.12
N SER A 22 -5.73 -16.48 -15.47
CA SER A 22 -6.17 -16.37 -16.87
C SER A 22 -5.28 -15.49 -17.75
N VAL A 23 -4.45 -14.63 -17.13
CA VAL A 23 -3.47 -13.78 -17.84
C VAL A 23 -2.03 -14.27 -17.64
N GLY A 24 -1.83 -15.55 -17.29
CA GLY A 24 -0.51 -16.20 -17.23
C GLY A 24 0.28 -15.99 -15.96
N VAL A 25 -0.33 -15.49 -14.88
CA VAL A 25 0.34 -15.41 -13.57
C VAL A 25 0.41 -16.80 -12.94
N LYS A 26 1.59 -17.19 -12.45
CA LYS A 26 1.78 -18.45 -11.73
C LYS A 26 0.92 -18.48 -10.47
N GLU A 27 0.41 -19.65 -10.07
CA GLU A 27 -0.53 -19.80 -8.96
C GLU A 27 -0.06 -19.15 -7.66
N LYS A 28 1.17 -19.45 -7.21
CA LYS A 28 1.73 -18.85 -5.99
C LYS A 28 1.84 -17.31 -6.05
N ASP A 29 2.20 -16.77 -7.20
CA ASP A 29 2.31 -15.33 -7.39
C ASP A 29 0.91 -14.68 -7.45
N ALA A 30 -0.05 -15.35 -8.09
CA ALA A 30 -1.44 -14.92 -8.12
C ALA A 30 -2.09 -14.92 -6.73
N GLU A 31 -1.78 -15.90 -5.88
CA GLU A 31 -2.20 -15.93 -4.46
C GLU A 31 -1.67 -14.72 -3.70
N ILE A 32 -0.39 -14.39 -3.83
CA ILE A 32 0.22 -13.22 -3.17
C ILE A 32 -0.48 -11.92 -3.60
N VAL A 33 -0.73 -11.74 -4.90
CA VAL A 33 -1.39 -10.54 -5.41
C VAL A 33 -2.84 -10.49 -4.94
N ALA A 34 -3.58 -11.61 -5.03
CA ALA A 34 -4.98 -11.69 -4.59
C ALA A 34 -5.11 -11.44 -3.08
N GLU A 35 -4.23 -12.03 -2.25
CA GLU A 35 -4.19 -11.80 -0.80
C GLU A 35 -4.01 -10.31 -0.47
N ASN A 36 -3.04 -9.63 -1.12
CA ASN A 36 -2.81 -8.21 -0.89
C ASN A 36 -4.04 -7.35 -1.25
N LEU A 37 -4.68 -7.62 -2.39
CA LEU A 37 -5.87 -6.90 -2.85
C LEU A 37 -7.07 -7.09 -1.90
N VAL A 38 -7.35 -8.33 -1.53
CA VAL A 38 -8.48 -8.64 -0.65
C VAL A 38 -8.23 -8.17 0.77
N LEU A 39 -7.00 -8.29 1.29
CA LEU A 39 -6.63 -7.76 2.60
C LEU A 39 -6.77 -6.23 2.64
N ALA A 40 -6.41 -5.51 1.58
CA ALA A 40 -6.62 -4.08 1.49
C ALA A 40 -8.11 -3.72 1.60
N ASN A 41 -8.98 -4.43 0.88
CA ASN A 41 -10.43 -4.25 1.04
C ASN A 41 -10.92 -4.63 2.43
N LEU A 42 -10.48 -5.75 3.00
CA LEU A 42 -10.87 -6.15 4.36
C LEU A 42 -10.52 -5.06 5.38
N ARG A 43 -9.37 -4.42 5.25
CA ARG A 43 -8.89 -3.36 6.14
C ARG A 43 -9.49 -1.98 5.85
N GLY A 44 -10.44 -1.85 4.91
CA GLY A 44 -11.03 -0.55 4.55
C GLY A 44 -10.14 0.33 3.66
N VAL A 45 -9.00 -0.19 3.18
CA VAL A 45 -8.09 0.51 2.27
C VAL A 45 -8.48 0.23 0.82
N ASP A 46 -9.73 0.55 0.46
CA ASP A 46 -10.35 0.18 -0.83
C ASP A 46 -9.62 0.76 -2.05
N SER A 47 -8.89 1.86 -1.86
CA SER A 47 -8.04 2.45 -2.91
C SER A 47 -6.91 1.53 -3.39
N HIS A 48 -6.50 0.54 -2.58
CA HIS A 48 -5.46 -0.46 -2.88
C HIS A 48 -6.03 -1.88 -3.01
N GLY A 49 -7.36 -2.02 -2.96
CA GLY A 49 -8.07 -3.28 -3.10
C GLY A 49 -8.33 -3.68 -4.56
N VAL A 50 -9.36 -4.50 -4.75
CA VAL A 50 -9.70 -5.13 -6.05
C VAL A 50 -10.05 -4.14 -7.16
N ALA A 51 -10.31 -2.88 -6.83
CA ALA A 51 -10.42 -1.80 -7.81
C ALA A 51 -9.13 -1.63 -8.66
N ARG A 52 -7.98 -2.15 -8.21
CA ARG A 52 -6.70 -2.13 -8.94
C ARG A 52 -6.53 -3.30 -9.90
N LEU A 53 -7.29 -4.38 -9.73
CA LEU A 53 -7.15 -5.60 -10.53
C LEU A 53 -7.24 -5.35 -12.05
N PRO A 54 -8.20 -4.55 -12.58
CA PRO A 54 -8.25 -4.26 -14.02
C PRO A 54 -6.98 -3.58 -14.55
N ALA A 55 -6.38 -2.68 -13.77
CA ALA A 55 -5.15 -2.00 -14.18
C ALA A 55 -3.95 -2.97 -14.20
N TYR A 56 -3.85 -3.88 -13.22
CA TYR A 56 -2.82 -4.93 -13.24
C TYR A 56 -2.95 -5.82 -14.46
N VAL A 57 -4.15 -6.33 -14.76
CA VAL A 57 -4.40 -7.16 -15.95
C VAL A 57 -4.03 -6.43 -17.22
N ARG A 58 -4.41 -5.16 -17.35
CA ARG A 58 -4.06 -4.35 -18.52
C ARG A 58 -2.55 -4.17 -18.67
N ARG A 59 -1.82 -3.98 -17.56
CA ARG A 59 -0.35 -3.91 -17.61
C ARG A 59 0.29 -5.23 -18.00
N VAL A 60 -0.23 -6.38 -17.54
CA VAL A 60 0.22 -7.70 -18.00
C VAL A 60 -0.01 -7.86 -19.50
N LYS A 61 -1.22 -7.58 -20.01
CA LYS A 61 -1.54 -7.66 -21.44
C LYS A 61 -0.67 -6.75 -22.32
N LYS A 62 -0.20 -5.62 -21.78
CA LYS A 62 0.72 -4.68 -22.46
C LYS A 62 2.20 -5.04 -22.29
N GLY A 63 2.53 -6.11 -21.59
CA GLY A 63 3.94 -6.48 -21.30
C GLY A 63 4.65 -5.54 -20.31
N LEU A 64 3.92 -4.67 -19.61
CA LEU A 64 4.46 -3.73 -18.61
C LEU A 64 4.57 -4.35 -17.22
N ILE A 65 3.86 -5.44 -16.97
CA ILE A 65 4.11 -6.41 -15.91
C ILE A 65 4.45 -7.72 -16.60
N ASN A 66 5.63 -8.27 -16.32
CA ASN A 66 6.02 -9.59 -16.78
C ASN A 66 5.92 -10.59 -15.61
N PRO A 67 4.81 -11.36 -15.52
CA PRO A 67 4.59 -12.28 -14.40
C PRO A 67 5.52 -13.49 -14.42
N LEU A 68 6.25 -13.72 -15.52
CA LEU A 68 7.20 -14.82 -15.66
C LEU A 68 8.66 -14.40 -15.47
N ALA A 69 8.92 -13.07 -15.37
CA ALA A 69 10.26 -12.57 -15.12
C ALA A 69 10.79 -13.08 -13.77
N PRO A 70 12.09 -13.41 -13.69
CA PRO A 70 12.70 -13.80 -12.43
C PRO A 70 12.69 -12.61 -11.47
N ILE A 71 12.52 -12.89 -10.19
CA ILE A 71 12.80 -11.92 -9.13
C ILE A 71 14.16 -12.31 -8.57
N GLU A 72 15.20 -11.54 -8.91
CA GLU A 72 16.60 -11.92 -8.70
C GLU A 72 17.23 -11.13 -7.54
N ILE A 73 18.02 -11.80 -6.69
CA ILE A 73 18.87 -11.15 -5.71
C ILE A 73 20.18 -10.79 -6.43
N VAL A 74 20.34 -9.51 -6.80
CA VAL A 74 21.50 -9.03 -7.57
C VAL A 74 22.66 -8.57 -6.71
N ARG A 75 22.39 -8.29 -5.42
CA ARG A 75 23.42 -8.08 -4.39
C ARG A 75 22.96 -8.75 -3.10
N ASP A 76 23.86 -9.45 -2.45
CA ASP A 76 23.62 -10.11 -1.18
C ASP A 76 24.81 -9.88 -0.24
N ARG A 77 24.53 -9.30 0.94
CA ARG A 77 25.48 -9.08 2.03
C ARG A 77 24.84 -9.57 3.33
N GLU A 78 25.58 -9.60 4.40
CA GLU A 78 25.11 -10.10 5.69
C GLU A 78 23.78 -9.46 6.12
N THR A 79 23.71 -8.13 6.18
CA THR A 79 22.55 -7.38 6.67
C THR A 79 21.77 -6.68 5.56
N THR A 80 22.26 -6.66 4.32
CA THR A 80 21.62 -5.94 3.22
C THR A 80 21.48 -6.82 1.98
N ALA A 81 20.47 -6.53 1.17
CA ALA A 81 20.35 -7.13 -0.15
C ALA A 81 19.67 -6.17 -1.14
N LEU A 82 19.90 -6.41 -2.44
CA LEU A 82 19.19 -5.74 -3.52
C LEU A 82 18.55 -6.79 -4.42
N ILE A 83 17.25 -6.62 -4.64
CA ILE A 83 16.44 -7.46 -5.53
C ILE A 83 16.13 -6.67 -6.80
N ASP A 84 16.30 -7.29 -7.96
CA ASP A 84 15.74 -6.81 -9.23
C ASP A 84 14.46 -7.58 -9.53
N ALA A 85 13.36 -6.84 -9.68
CA ALA A 85 12.06 -7.42 -9.96
C ALA A 85 11.80 -7.64 -11.46
N HIS A 86 12.66 -7.13 -12.36
CA HIS A 86 12.53 -7.29 -13.81
C HIS A 86 11.11 -7.02 -14.33
N SER A 87 10.46 -5.97 -13.82
CA SER A 87 9.07 -5.59 -14.11
C SER A 87 8.00 -6.63 -13.71
N ASN A 88 8.30 -7.55 -12.81
CA ASN A 88 7.29 -8.45 -12.23
C ASN A 88 6.34 -7.70 -11.31
N PHE A 89 5.32 -8.37 -10.78
CA PHE A 89 4.40 -7.81 -9.79
C PHE A 89 5.14 -7.29 -8.57
N GLY A 90 4.82 -6.05 -8.17
CA GLY A 90 5.42 -5.45 -6.98
C GLY A 90 5.11 -6.23 -5.71
N GLN A 91 3.92 -6.83 -5.61
CA GLN A 91 3.52 -7.66 -4.48
C GLN A 91 4.42 -8.88 -4.32
N VAL A 92 4.75 -9.56 -5.41
CA VAL A 92 5.59 -10.77 -5.38
C VAL A 92 7.03 -10.41 -5.00
N ALA A 93 7.57 -9.33 -5.59
CA ALA A 93 8.89 -8.83 -5.27
C ALA A 93 9.02 -8.38 -3.81
N ALA A 94 8.00 -7.66 -3.29
CA ALA A 94 7.97 -7.20 -1.91
C ALA A 94 7.88 -8.38 -0.91
N MET A 95 7.08 -9.42 -1.20
CA MET A 95 7.04 -10.61 -0.34
C MET A 95 8.38 -11.35 -0.30
N LYS A 96 9.09 -11.44 -1.42
CA LYS A 96 10.45 -12.00 -1.44
C LYS A 96 11.40 -11.14 -0.60
N ALA A 97 11.31 -9.82 -0.70
CA ALA A 97 12.12 -8.90 0.11
C ALA A 97 11.81 -9.01 1.61
N VAL A 98 10.53 -9.13 1.99
CA VAL A 98 10.10 -9.38 3.39
C VAL A 98 10.70 -10.67 3.94
N ALA A 99 10.63 -11.77 3.17
CA ALA A 99 11.19 -13.05 3.60
C ALA A 99 12.70 -12.96 3.82
N LEU A 100 13.42 -12.33 2.87
CA LEU A 100 14.87 -12.16 2.96
C LEU A 100 15.28 -11.20 4.11
N ALA A 101 14.55 -10.09 4.30
CA ALA A 101 14.80 -9.17 5.40
C ALA A 101 14.57 -9.85 6.76
N ALA A 102 13.49 -10.64 6.89
CA ALA A 102 13.21 -11.38 8.11
C ALA A 102 14.28 -12.43 8.43
N GLU A 103 14.73 -13.20 7.44
CA GLU A 103 15.80 -14.19 7.59
C GLU A 103 17.09 -13.54 8.10
N LYS A 104 17.53 -12.48 7.41
CA LYS A 104 18.76 -11.75 7.76
C LYS A 104 18.66 -11.05 9.13
N ALA A 105 17.53 -10.42 9.44
CA ALA A 105 17.33 -9.75 10.72
C ALA A 105 17.38 -10.76 11.89
N LYS A 106 16.80 -11.94 11.74
CA LYS A 106 16.88 -13.01 12.76
C LYS A 106 18.31 -13.45 13.02
N LYS A 107 19.17 -13.44 11.98
CA LYS A 107 20.57 -13.88 12.08
C LYS A 107 21.50 -12.75 12.56
N PHE A 108 21.29 -11.52 12.11
CA PHE A 108 22.23 -10.42 12.29
C PHE A 108 21.67 -9.24 13.12
N GLY A 109 20.42 -9.31 13.56
CA GLY A 109 19.77 -8.28 14.37
C GLY A 109 18.98 -7.26 13.57
N VAL A 110 19.52 -6.74 12.48
CA VAL A 110 18.86 -5.78 11.58
C VAL A 110 19.17 -6.13 10.14
N ALA A 111 18.21 -5.94 9.25
CA ALA A 111 18.43 -6.11 7.82
C ALA A 111 17.63 -5.11 7.00
N ALA A 112 18.22 -4.69 5.87
CA ALA A 112 17.58 -3.83 4.88
C ALA A 112 17.65 -4.44 3.49
N VAL A 113 16.52 -4.50 2.79
CA VAL A 113 16.40 -5.04 1.44
C VAL A 113 15.80 -4.00 0.51
N GLY A 114 16.59 -3.57 -0.49
CA GLY A 114 16.13 -2.74 -1.58
C GLY A 114 15.51 -3.59 -2.70
N VAL A 115 14.50 -3.06 -3.36
CA VAL A 115 13.90 -3.66 -4.57
C VAL A 115 13.87 -2.61 -5.66
N ARG A 116 14.31 -2.96 -6.87
CA ARG A 116 14.28 -2.09 -8.04
C ARG A 116 13.48 -2.68 -9.19
N ASN A 117 13.17 -1.84 -10.17
CA ASN A 117 12.50 -2.23 -11.42
C ASN A 117 11.19 -2.98 -11.17
N ALA A 118 10.45 -2.61 -10.13
CA ALA A 118 9.20 -3.23 -9.78
C ALA A 118 7.98 -2.47 -10.34
N ASN A 119 6.81 -3.01 -10.12
CA ASN A 119 5.52 -2.36 -10.31
C ASN A 119 4.89 -2.03 -8.94
N HIS A 120 3.76 -1.35 -8.95
CA HIS A 120 2.99 -1.03 -7.74
C HIS A 120 2.79 -2.28 -6.86
N PHE A 121 3.03 -2.14 -5.54
CA PHE A 121 3.05 -3.29 -4.62
C PHE A 121 1.80 -3.43 -3.72
N GLY A 122 0.77 -2.61 -3.98
CA GLY A 122 -0.46 -2.63 -3.18
C GLY A 122 -0.33 -1.91 -1.85
N MET A 123 -0.91 -2.47 -0.78
CA MET A 123 -0.95 -1.89 0.56
C MET A 123 0.32 -2.23 1.34
N ALA A 124 1.04 -1.21 1.83
CA ALA A 124 2.30 -1.39 2.56
C ALA A 124 2.13 -2.12 3.90
N ALA A 125 1.00 -1.92 4.59
CA ALA A 125 0.69 -2.61 5.83
C ALA A 125 0.74 -4.14 5.72
N HIS A 126 0.44 -4.73 4.54
CA HIS A 126 0.53 -6.17 4.33
C HIS A 126 1.92 -6.71 4.70
N TYR A 127 2.96 -6.04 4.23
CA TYR A 127 4.35 -6.46 4.42
C TYR A 127 4.83 -6.23 5.84
N ALA A 128 4.49 -5.08 6.43
CA ALA A 128 4.81 -4.81 7.83
C ALA A 128 4.14 -5.83 8.77
N MET A 129 2.88 -6.21 8.50
CA MET A 129 2.18 -7.26 9.25
C MET A 129 2.88 -8.62 9.12
N LYS A 130 3.40 -8.99 7.93
CA LYS A 130 4.17 -10.25 7.77
C LYS A 130 5.47 -10.26 8.58
N LEU A 131 6.08 -9.10 8.84
CA LEU A 131 7.23 -8.98 9.73
C LEU A 131 6.82 -9.04 11.20
N THR A 132 5.77 -8.32 11.60
CA THR A 132 5.31 -8.32 13.01
C THR A 132 4.82 -9.71 13.46
N GLN A 133 4.19 -10.49 12.57
CA GLN A 133 3.82 -11.89 12.83
C GLN A 133 5.03 -12.79 13.13
N GLN A 134 6.23 -12.37 12.71
CA GLN A 134 7.49 -13.06 13.01
C GLN A 134 8.25 -12.45 14.20
N LYS A 135 7.59 -11.60 15.02
CA LYS A 135 8.14 -10.90 16.18
C LYS A 135 9.26 -9.90 15.81
N LEU A 136 9.22 -9.37 14.59
CA LEU A 136 10.14 -8.35 14.10
C LEU A 136 9.43 -7.00 14.03
N ILE A 137 10.16 -5.91 14.27
CA ILE A 137 9.71 -4.58 13.87
C ILE A 137 9.99 -4.46 12.37
N GLY A 138 9.01 -3.99 11.60
CA GLY A 138 9.14 -3.85 10.15
C GLY A 138 8.94 -2.42 9.70
N MET A 139 9.83 -1.92 8.82
CA MET A 139 9.61 -0.68 8.06
C MET A 139 9.52 -1.00 6.57
N VAL A 140 8.53 -0.42 5.91
CA VAL A 140 8.24 -0.66 4.49
C VAL A 140 7.98 0.68 3.82
N MET A 141 8.74 0.97 2.78
CA MET A 141 8.63 2.20 2.02
C MET A 141 8.57 1.92 0.52
N SER A 142 7.89 2.78 -0.21
CA SER A 142 7.87 2.76 -1.67
C SER A 142 7.85 4.18 -2.21
N ASN A 143 8.54 4.40 -3.32
CA ASN A 143 8.27 5.60 -4.09
C ASN A 143 7.04 5.40 -5.01
N GLY A 144 6.56 6.49 -5.57
CA GLY A 144 5.37 6.50 -6.42
C GLY A 144 5.39 7.59 -7.46
N PRO A 145 4.37 7.66 -8.34
CA PRO A 145 4.28 8.65 -9.39
C PRO A 145 4.13 10.06 -8.83
N PRO A 146 4.61 11.09 -9.56
CA PRO A 146 4.60 12.48 -9.11
C PRO A 146 3.24 12.95 -8.61
N ALA A 147 3.23 13.50 -7.40
CA ALA A 147 2.04 14.00 -6.72
C ALA A 147 2.33 15.22 -5.83
N ILE A 148 3.53 15.31 -5.26
CA ILE A 148 3.97 16.36 -4.33
C ILE A 148 5.08 17.16 -5.00
N ALA A 149 4.99 18.48 -4.96
CA ALA A 149 6.05 19.37 -5.42
C ALA A 149 7.17 19.51 -4.35
N PRO A 150 8.43 19.81 -4.75
CA PRO A 150 9.45 20.24 -3.81
C PRO A 150 8.96 21.45 -3.00
N TRP A 151 9.45 21.61 -1.78
CA TRP A 151 9.08 22.78 -0.97
C TRP A 151 9.59 24.06 -1.65
N GLY A 152 8.67 24.98 -1.93
CA GLY A 152 8.93 26.18 -2.74
C GLY A 152 8.80 25.97 -4.26
N GLY A 153 8.64 24.73 -4.72
CA GLY A 153 8.34 24.40 -6.12
C GLY A 153 6.84 24.31 -6.37
N LYS A 154 6.42 24.31 -7.64
CA LYS A 154 5.00 24.16 -8.02
C LYS A 154 4.71 22.86 -8.80
N THR A 155 5.71 22.31 -9.47
CA THR A 155 5.54 21.11 -10.30
C THR A 155 5.71 19.84 -9.47
N PRO A 156 4.77 18.88 -9.50
CA PRO A 156 4.90 17.60 -8.82
C PRO A 156 6.18 16.86 -9.25
N MET A 157 6.94 16.40 -8.28
CA MET A 157 8.18 15.66 -8.49
C MET A 157 8.21 14.33 -7.72
N PHE A 158 7.72 14.31 -6.49
CA PHE A 158 7.70 13.13 -5.64
C PHE A 158 6.33 12.49 -5.62
N GLY A 159 6.28 11.17 -5.44
CA GLY A 159 5.04 10.46 -5.16
C GLY A 159 4.48 10.80 -3.78
N THR A 160 3.36 10.18 -3.44
CA THR A 160 2.84 10.18 -2.07
C THR A 160 3.67 9.32 -1.13
N ASN A 161 4.67 8.66 -1.65
CA ASN A 161 5.77 7.92 -1.05
C ASN A 161 5.41 7.34 0.32
N PRO A 162 4.62 6.25 0.37
CA PRO A 162 4.13 5.71 1.62
C PRO A 162 5.26 5.18 2.50
N ILE A 163 5.09 5.35 3.80
CA ILE A 163 5.87 4.70 4.85
C ILE A 163 4.93 3.89 5.74
N CYS A 164 5.30 2.65 5.98
CA CYS A 164 4.61 1.81 6.95
C CYS A 164 5.60 1.30 7.99
N ILE A 165 5.22 1.39 9.28
CA ILE A 165 6.01 0.86 10.38
C ILE A 165 5.10 -0.04 11.23
N GLY A 166 5.53 -1.29 11.43
CA GLY A 166 4.81 -2.28 12.21
C GLY A 166 5.57 -2.66 13.48
N PHE A 167 4.87 -2.68 14.61
CA PHE A 167 5.39 -3.11 15.92
C PHE A 167 4.53 -4.27 16.44
N PRO A 168 5.10 -5.45 16.73
CA PRO A 168 4.34 -6.52 17.36
C PRO A 168 3.97 -6.14 18.79
N VAL A 169 2.71 -6.34 19.19
CA VAL A 169 2.23 -6.12 20.56
C VAL A 169 2.02 -7.47 21.24
N ASP A 170 1.20 -8.33 20.60
CA ASP A 170 1.05 -9.71 21.05
C ASP A 170 0.83 -10.65 19.83
N GLU A 171 0.35 -11.88 20.04
CA GLU A 171 0.24 -12.88 18.96
C GLU A 171 -0.68 -12.46 17.83
N ASN A 172 -1.73 -11.68 18.13
CA ASN A 172 -2.77 -11.27 17.18
C ASN A 172 -2.85 -9.76 16.99
N GLU A 173 -2.04 -8.98 17.72
CA GLU A 173 -2.11 -7.51 17.71
C GLU A 173 -0.76 -6.89 17.37
N SER A 174 -0.83 -5.90 16.48
CA SER A 174 0.32 -5.07 16.10
C SER A 174 -0.13 -3.63 15.95
N ILE A 175 0.73 -2.70 16.33
CA ILE A 175 0.58 -1.30 15.95
C ILE A 175 1.10 -1.17 14.52
N ILE A 176 0.28 -0.68 13.60
CA ILE A 176 0.62 -0.54 12.18
C ILE A 176 0.38 0.91 11.77
N LEU A 177 1.43 1.69 11.70
CA LEU A 177 1.40 2.98 11.04
C LEU A 177 1.55 2.75 9.54
N ASP A 178 0.52 3.02 8.74
CA ASP A 178 0.59 2.97 7.27
C ASP A 178 0.04 4.29 6.72
N MET A 179 0.90 5.11 6.14
CA MET A 179 0.52 6.44 5.71
C MET A 179 1.24 6.90 4.45
N ALA A 180 0.54 7.65 3.62
CA ALA A 180 1.15 8.51 2.61
C ALA A 180 1.77 9.74 3.28
N VAL A 181 2.79 10.34 2.64
CA VAL A 181 3.38 11.60 3.13
C VAL A 181 2.68 12.86 2.61
N SER A 182 1.55 12.70 1.93
CA SER A 182 0.61 13.78 1.60
C SER A 182 -0.49 13.91 2.64
N VAL A 183 -1.05 15.10 2.79
CA VAL A 183 -2.20 15.36 3.71
C VAL A 183 -3.39 14.49 3.35
N VAL A 184 -3.57 14.19 2.07
CA VAL A 184 -4.70 13.41 1.56
C VAL A 184 -4.28 12.51 0.41
N ALA A 185 -4.96 11.37 0.24
CA ALA A 185 -4.79 10.53 -0.93
C ALA A 185 -5.43 11.21 -2.18
N ARG A 186 -4.73 11.17 -3.33
CA ARG A 186 -5.23 11.72 -4.61
C ARG A 186 -6.62 11.20 -5.01
N GLY A 187 -6.96 9.98 -4.62
CA GLY A 187 -8.27 9.39 -4.86
C GLY A 187 -9.43 10.15 -4.21
N LYS A 188 -9.23 10.76 -3.03
CA LYS A 188 -10.26 11.57 -2.38
C LYS A 188 -10.54 12.87 -3.16
N ILE A 189 -9.50 13.50 -3.72
CA ILE A 189 -9.65 14.69 -4.57
C ILE A 189 -10.39 14.34 -5.88
N ARG A 190 -10.02 13.21 -6.52
CA ARG A 190 -10.75 12.72 -7.72
C ARG A 190 -12.23 12.46 -7.42
N LEU A 191 -12.54 11.87 -6.26
CA LEU A 191 -13.92 11.63 -5.85
C LEU A 191 -14.70 12.94 -5.64
N ALA A 192 -14.10 13.94 -4.99
CA ALA A 192 -14.70 15.25 -4.82
C ALA A 192 -14.98 15.92 -6.18
N ALA A 193 -14.03 15.81 -7.13
CA ALA A 193 -14.22 16.33 -8.49
C ALA A 193 -15.40 15.67 -9.23
N LEU A 194 -15.56 14.34 -9.07
CA LEU A 194 -16.69 13.61 -9.68
C LEU A 194 -18.03 14.00 -9.07
N LYS A 195 -18.06 14.32 -7.77
CA LYS A 195 -19.26 14.76 -7.07
C LYS A 195 -19.55 16.26 -7.22
N GLY A 196 -18.64 17.05 -7.76
CA GLY A 196 -18.72 18.51 -7.82
C GLY A 196 -18.59 19.18 -6.45
N GLU A 197 -17.99 18.51 -5.46
CA GLU A 197 -17.78 18.98 -4.09
C GLU A 197 -16.43 19.71 -4.00
N LYS A 198 -16.36 20.77 -3.17
CA LYS A 198 -15.08 21.41 -2.82
C LYS A 198 -14.25 20.50 -1.92
N ILE A 199 -12.92 20.61 -2.01
CA ILE A 199 -12.01 19.98 -1.08
C ILE A 199 -11.64 20.95 0.06
N PRO A 200 -11.28 20.43 1.26
CA PRO A 200 -10.76 21.27 2.34
C PRO A 200 -9.51 22.06 1.94
N GLU A 201 -9.38 23.25 2.52
CA GLU A 201 -8.16 24.03 2.39
C GLU A 201 -6.94 23.26 2.95
N GLY A 202 -5.76 23.45 2.35
CA GLY A 202 -4.54 22.78 2.76
C GLY A 202 -4.38 21.34 2.23
N TRP A 203 -5.30 20.84 1.40
CA TRP A 203 -5.15 19.51 0.78
C TRP A 203 -4.27 19.53 -0.47
N ALA A 204 -4.31 20.63 -1.23
CA ALA A 204 -3.65 20.70 -2.51
C ALA A 204 -3.36 22.15 -2.95
N PHE A 205 -2.52 22.25 -3.99
CA PHE A 205 -2.19 23.44 -4.71
C PHE A 205 -2.63 23.30 -6.18
N ASP A 206 -2.90 24.42 -6.86
CA ASP A 206 -3.16 24.47 -8.30
C ASP A 206 -1.85 24.39 -9.13
N GLU A 207 -1.95 24.55 -10.45
CA GLU A 207 -0.80 24.52 -11.38
C GLU A 207 0.19 25.69 -11.15
N GLU A 208 -0.26 26.79 -10.57
CA GLU A 208 0.57 27.94 -10.18
C GLU A 208 1.19 27.80 -8.80
N GLY A 209 0.88 26.72 -8.07
CA GLY A 209 1.36 26.46 -6.72
C GLY A 209 0.62 27.22 -5.63
N LYS A 210 -0.58 27.76 -5.91
CA LYS A 210 -1.44 28.44 -4.94
C LYS A 210 -2.36 27.44 -4.25
N PRO A 211 -2.64 27.59 -2.93
CA PRO A 211 -3.63 26.77 -2.25
C PRO A 211 -4.98 26.79 -2.97
N THR A 212 -5.64 25.65 -3.11
CA THR A 212 -6.92 25.56 -3.80
C THR A 212 -7.91 24.65 -3.08
N THR A 213 -9.20 25.03 -3.13
CA THR A 213 -10.34 24.20 -2.71
C THR A 213 -11.12 23.63 -3.91
N ASP A 214 -10.70 23.96 -5.14
CA ASP A 214 -11.26 23.37 -6.36
C ASP A 214 -10.57 22.05 -6.67
N PRO A 215 -11.29 20.90 -6.62
CA PRO A 215 -10.69 19.59 -6.89
C PRO A 215 -10.20 19.44 -8.33
N LYS A 216 -10.76 20.17 -9.31
CA LYS A 216 -10.30 20.12 -10.71
C LYS A 216 -8.95 20.81 -10.87
N ALA A 217 -8.75 21.97 -10.22
CA ALA A 217 -7.47 22.64 -10.17
C ALA A 217 -6.42 21.80 -9.40
N ALA A 218 -6.81 21.21 -8.28
CA ALA A 218 -5.95 20.32 -7.47
C ALA A 218 -5.47 19.08 -8.23
N ILE A 219 -6.29 18.50 -9.13
CA ILE A 219 -5.90 17.33 -9.95
C ILE A 219 -4.76 17.69 -10.92
N LYS A 220 -4.74 18.92 -11.43
CA LYS A 220 -3.71 19.40 -12.35
C LYS A 220 -2.45 19.87 -11.60
N GLY A 221 -2.60 20.33 -10.39
CA GLY A 221 -1.51 20.81 -9.55
C GLY A 221 -0.87 19.73 -8.68
N SER A 222 -0.56 20.02 -7.41
CA SER A 222 0.15 19.15 -6.49
C SER A 222 -0.60 18.95 -5.17
N LEU A 223 -0.36 17.79 -4.55
CA LEU A 223 -0.85 17.50 -3.19
C LEU A 223 0.00 18.25 -2.17
N ALA A 224 -0.62 18.69 -1.08
CA ALA A 224 0.10 19.24 0.05
C ALA A 224 0.80 18.10 0.83
N PRO A 225 2.09 18.25 1.17
CA PRO A 225 2.79 17.31 2.05
C PRO A 225 2.34 17.49 3.50
N ILE A 226 2.30 16.39 4.27
CA ILE A 226 1.95 16.44 5.71
C ILE A 226 2.94 17.35 6.45
N GLY A 227 2.42 18.25 7.30
CA GLY A 227 3.29 19.16 8.07
C GLY A 227 4.19 20.04 7.21
N GLY A 228 3.82 20.32 5.96
CA GLY A 228 4.56 21.22 5.07
C GLY A 228 5.97 20.70 4.73
N PRO A 229 7.04 21.46 5.06
CA PRO A 229 8.43 21.10 4.72
C PRO A 229 8.87 19.76 5.32
N LYS A 230 8.29 19.32 6.43
CA LYS A 230 8.60 18.02 7.07
C LYS A 230 8.16 16.85 6.20
N GLY A 231 6.92 16.89 5.69
CA GLY A 231 6.40 15.87 4.78
C GLY A 231 7.11 15.88 3.42
N TYR A 232 7.49 17.05 2.90
CA TYR A 232 8.36 17.14 1.74
C TYR A 232 9.71 16.45 1.97
N GLY A 233 10.38 16.75 3.12
CA GLY A 233 11.65 16.11 3.47
C GLY A 233 11.54 14.60 3.57
N LEU A 234 10.43 14.10 4.13
CA LEU A 234 10.15 12.67 4.21
C LEU A 234 9.89 12.06 2.81
N ALA A 235 9.13 12.73 1.93
CA ALA A 235 8.92 12.30 0.55
C ALA A 235 10.23 12.16 -0.22
N LEU A 236 11.11 13.15 -0.10
CA LEU A 236 12.44 13.14 -0.71
C LEU A 236 13.31 11.98 -0.16
N SER A 237 13.33 11.78 1.16
CA SER A 237 14.11 10.71 1.79
C SER A 237 13.65 9.32 1.31
N ILE A 238 12.35 9.10 1.23
CA ILE A 238 11.79 7.84 0.72
C ILE A 238 12.11 7.65 -0.76
N ASP A 239 12.04 8.71 -1.57
CA ASP A 239 12.39 8.63 -3.00
C ASP A 239 13.88 8.28 -3.21
N ILE A 240 14.77 8.82 -2.36
CA ILE A 240 16.18 8.47 -2.36
C ILE A 240 16.39 7.00 -1.99
N LEU A 241 15.78 6.53 -0.90
CA LEU A 241 15.93 5.15 -0.45
C LEU A 241 15.37 4.14 -1.47
N CYS A 242 14.17 4.42 -2.00
CA CYS A 242 13.49 3.49 -2.90
C CYS A 242 13.93 3.62 -4.36
N GLY A 243 14.31 4.80 -4.81
CA GLY A 243 14.71 5.07 -6.19
C GLY A 243 16.23 5.12 -6.36
N VAL A 244 16.87 6.16 -5.82
CA VAL A 244 18.30 6.43 -6.06
C VAL A 244 19.17 5.33 -5.50
N LEU A 245 18.98 4.93 -4.24
CA LEU A 245 19.80 3.90 -3.57
C LEU A 245 19.64 2.54 -4.23
N THR A 246 18.43 2.16 -4.64
CA THR A 246 18.15 0.86 -5.25
C THR A 246 18.54 0.80 -6.74
N GLY A 247 18.71 1.95 -7.38
CA GLY A 247 18.88 2.07 -8.84
C GLY A 247 17.57 1.88 -9.61
N SER A 248 16.42 2.11 -8.97
CA SER A 248 15.11 2.18 -9.60
C SER A 248 14.84 3.58 -10.15
N SER A 249 13.69 3.81 -10.80
CA SER A 249 13.29 5.16 -11.19
C SER A 249 12.98 6.01 -9.94
N TYR A 250 13.14 7.32 -10.07
CA TYR A 250 12.86 8.30 -9.03
C TYR A 250 12.24 9.56 -9.61
N GLY A 251 11.61 10.34 -8.76
CA GLY A 251 11.00 11.62 -9.15
C GLY A 251 9.98 11.45 -10.26
N GLN A 252 10.09 12.27 -11.30
CA GLN A 252 9.16 12.30 -12.44
C GLN A 252 9.21 11.05 -13.33
N ASN A 253 10.21 10.21 -13.18
CA ASN A 253 10.38 9.01 -14.01
C ASN A 253 9.56 7.81 -13.50
N VAL A 254 9.00 7.87 -12.29
CA VAL A 254 8.12 6.82 -11.75
C VAL A 254 6.74 6.95 -12.37
N LYS A 255 6.28 5.90 -13.06
CA LYS A 255 4.99 5.92 -13.77
C LYS A 255 3.84 5.38 -12.92
N ALA A 256 2.68 6.01 -13.07
CA ALA A 256 1.45 5.60 -12.41
C ALA A 256 0.97 4.22 -12.89
N LEU A 257 0.17 3.55 -12.07
CA LEU A 257 -0.42 2.25 -12.41
C LEU A 257 -1.31 2.31 -13.67
N ASP A 258 -1.95 3.45 -13.89
CA ASP A 258 -2.81 3.76 -15.04
C ASP A 258 -2.06 4.48 -16.20
N ASP A 259 -0.76 4.70 -16.08
CA ASP A 259 0.11 5.15 -17.17
C ASP A 259 0.71 3.91 -17.88
N TYR A 260 0.29 3.71 -19.12
CA TYR A 260 0.70 2.56 -19.94
C TYR A 260 1.79 2.92 -20.97
N SER A 261 2.47 4.05 -20.80
CA SER A 261 3.52 4.49 -21.74
C SER A 261 4.87 3.79 -21.54
N GLY A 262 5.01 2.98 -20.47
CA GLY A 262 6.24 2.23 -20.19
C GLY A 262 6.24 1.56 -18.82
N PRO A 263 7.39 0.97 -18.42
CA PRO A 263 7.59 0.35 -17.13
C PRO A 263 7.29 1.32 -15.98
N SER A 264 6.79 0.81 -14.85
CA SER A 264 6.50 1.64 -13.67
C SER A 264 7.78 2.20 -13.04
N GLY A 265 8.83 1.40 -12.98
CA GLY A 265 10.11 1.77 -12.37
C GLY A 265 10.01 2.03 -10.86
N THR A 266 8.99 1.49 -10.20
CA THR A 266 8.83 1.65 -8.76
C THR A 266 9.92 0.91 -8.00
N GLY A 267 10.45 1.52 -6.94
CA GLY A 267 11.38 0.90 -6.00
C GLY A 267 10.79 0.77 -4.61
N PHE A 268 11.30 -0.17 -3.83
CA PHE A 268 10.90 -0.42 -2.44
C PHE A 268 12.12 -0.48 -1.54
N PHE A 269 11.91 -0.14 -0.27
CA PHE A 269 12.90 -0.34 0.77
C PHE A 269 12.20 -0.98 1.97
N ILE A 270 12.68 -2.16 2.37
CA ILE A 270 12.10 -2.96 3.46
C ILE A 270 13.18 -3.20 4.49
N GLU A 271 12.90 -2.82 5.73
CA GLU A 271 13.78 -3.02 6.87
C GLU A 271 13.10 -3.90 7.92
N ALA A 272 13.85 -4.80 8.52
CA ALA A 272 13.42 -5.65 9.61
C ALA A 272 14.40 -5.54 10.78
N ILE A 273 13.87 -5.40 12.00
CA ILE A 273 14.64 -5.33 13.23
C ILE A 273 14.24 -6.48 14.13
N ASN A 274 15.21 -7.30 14.54
CA ASN A 274 15.00 -8.38 15.50
C ASN A 274 15.03 -7.83 16.93
N ILE A 275 13.90 -7.91 17.60
CA ILE A 275 13.73 -7.43 18.98
C ILE A 275 14.70 -8.17 19.93
N GLU A 276 14.90 -9.47 19.74
CA GLU A 276 15.82 -10.28 20.57
C GLU A 276 17.26 -9.77 20.54
N SER A 277 17.66 -9.03 19.51
CA SER A 277 19.01 -8.44 19.43
C SER A 277 19.20 -7.20 20.31
N PHE A 278 18.11 -6.66 20.86
CA PHE A 278 18.14 -5.50 21.77
C PHE A 278 17.75 -5.88 23.19
N ARG A 279 16.76 -6.76 23.33
CA ARG A 279 16.28 -7.26 24.61
C ARG A 279 15.41 -8.51 24.40
N PRO A 280 15.27 -9.38 25.43
CA PRO A 280 14.38 -10.55 25.35
C PRO A 280 12.96 -10.18 24.93
N TYR A 281 12.39 -10.86 23.94
CA TYR A 281 11.04 -10.58 23.40
C TYR A 281 9.96 -10.55 24.50
N ARG A 282 10.08 -11.42 25.52
CA ARG A 282 9.15 -11.46 26.66
C ARG A 282 9.12 -10.13 27.41
N GLU A 283 10.28 -9.52 27.63
CA GLU A 283 10.38 -8.22 28.29
C GLU A 283 9.83 -7.09 27.43
N TYR A 284 10.18 -7.10 26.13
CA TYR A 284 9.61 -6.17 25.16
C TYR A 284 8.08 -6.27 25.18
N LYS A 285 7.51 -7.50 25.09
CA LYS A 285 6.06 -7.73 25.11
C LYS A 285 5.42 -7.15 26.37
N THR A 286 6.00 -7.37 27.53
CA THR A 286 5.50 -6.80 28.79
C THR A 286 5.45 -5.28 28.74
N CYS A 287 6.52 -4.65 28.26
CA CYS A 287 6.61 -3.19 28.16
C CYS A 287 5.64 -2.61 27.13
N ILE A 288 5.53 -3.19 25.92
CA ILE A 288 4.66 -2.66 24.89
C ILE A 288 3.18 -2.79 25.27
N VAL A 289 2.78 -3.88 25.90
CA VAL A 289 1.39 -4.07 26.40
C VAL A 289 1.08 -3.05 27.50
N SER A 290 2.01 -2.79 28.44
CA SER A 290 1.83 -1.75 29.46
C SER A 290 1.72 -0.37 28.79
N TYR A 291 2.60 -0.06 27.85
CA TYR A 291 2.59 1.23 27.13
C TYR A 291 1.29 1.45 26.35
N VAL A 292 0.77 0.42 25.68
CA VAL A 292 -0.54 0.47 25.01
C VAL A 292 -1.65 0.79 26.03
N ARG A 293 -1.64 0.17 27.20
CA ARG A 293 -2.61 0.45 28.28
C ARG A 293 -2.53 1.91 28.72
N ASP A 294 -1.32 2.42 28.95
CA ASP A 294 -1.10 3.81 29.37
C ASP A 294 -1.64 4.80 28.33
N ILE A 295 -1.37 4.56 27.03
CA ILE A 295 -1.93 5.37 25.95
C ILE A 295 -3.47 5.33 25.96
N LYS A 296 -4.07 4.15 26.09
CA LYS A 296 -5.52 3.96 26.08
C LYS A 296 -6.21 4.58 27.30
N SER A 297 -5.53 4.64 28.44
CA SER A 297 -6.02 5.24 29.68
C SER A 297 -5.83 6.76 29.75
N ASN A 298 -5.14 7.38 28.77
CA ASN A 298 -4.92 8.82 28.77
C ASN A 298 -6.26 9.58 28.78
N PRO A 299 -6.39 10.69 29.54
CA PRO A 299 -7.61 11.50 29.54
C PRO A 299 -7.99 11.94 28.13
N LYS A 300 -9.24 11.70 27.78
CA LYS A 300 -9.76 12.00 26.43
C LYS A 300 -10.15 13.47 26.32
N LYS A 301 -9.96 14.04 25.14
CA LYS A 301 -10.51 15.36 24.82
C LYS A 301 -12.04 15.31 24.83
N GLU A 302 -12.68 16.43 25.09
CA GLU A 302 -14.14 16.56 25.01
C GLU A 302 -14.65 16.09 23.63
N GLY A 303 -15.73 15.31 23.63
CA GLY A 303 -16.33 14.74 22.42
C GLY A 303 -15.59 13.53 21.83
N VAL A 304 -14.47 13.10 22.39
CA VAL A 304 -13.73 11.91 21.94
C VAL A 304 -14.15 10.68 22.73
N ALA A 305 -14.75 9.71 22.03
CA ALA A 305 -15.23 8.47 22.65
C ALA A 305 -14.07 7.50 23.02
N GLU A 306 -13.06 7.39 22.15
CA GLU A 306 -11.97 6.42 22.30
C GLU A 306 -10.67 6.96 21.71
N ILE A 307 -9.52 6.54 22.26
CA ILE A 307 -8.16 6.77 21.72
C ILE A 307 -7.78 5.55 20.89
N PHE A 308 -7.52 5.75 19.60
CA PHE A 308 -7.11 4.68 18.69
C PHE A 308 -5.58 4.65 18.53
N LEU A 309 -5.03 3.45 18.45
CA LEU A 309 -3.67 3.22 18.00
C LEU A 309 -3.62 3.16 16.45
N PRO A 310 -2.48 3.48 15.84
CA PRO A 310 -2.32 3.29 14.40
C PRO A 310 -2.59 1.83 13.98
N GLY A 311 -3.44 1.66 12.97
CA GLY A 311 -3.86 0.36 12.44
C GLY A 311 -5.03 -0.30 13.18
N GLU A 312 -5.50 0.27 14.28
CA GLU A 312 -6.63 -0.29 15.06
C GLU A 312 -7.97 -0.14 14.35
N ILE A 313 -8.19 1.01 13.71
CA ILE A 313 -9.41 1.25 12.92
C ILE A 313 -9.50 0.24 11.78
N GLU A 314 -8.41 0.04 11.06
CA GLU A 314 -8.32 -0.92 9.96
C GLU A 314 -8.48 -2.36 10.44
N ARG A 315 -8.01 -2.71 11.65
CA ARG A 315 -8.21 -4.02 12.24
C ARG A 315 -9.68 -4.26 12.57
N ARG A 316 -10.35 -3.29 13.19
CA ARG A 316 -11.80 -3.37 13.48
C ARG A 316 -12.63 -3.46 12.20
N GLU A 317 -12.29 -2.69 11.20
CA GLU A 317 -12.94 -2.76 9.89
C GLU A 317 -12.76 -4.15 9.26
N MET A 318 -11.58 -4.74 9.36
CA MET A 318 -11.33 -6.09 8.89
C MET A 318 -12.22 -7.13 9.59
N GLU A 319 -12.39 -7.05 10.91
CA GLU A 319 -13.27 -7.94 11.67
C GLU A 319 -14.73 -7.81 11.21
N GLN A 320 -15.19 -6.56 11.00
CA GLN A 320 -16.54 -6.29 10.49
C GLN A 320 -16.73 -6.82 9.07
N ARG A 321 -15.77 -6.57 8.17
CA ARG A 321 -15.87 -7.03 6.78
C ARG A 321 -15.70 -8.53 6.62
N LYS A 322 -14.96 -9.20 7.50
CA LYS A 322 -14.92 -10.67 7.58
C LYS A 322 -16.28 -11.23 7.94
N LYS A 323 -16.99 -10.61 8.89
CA LYS A 323 -18.30 -11.07 9.36
C LYS A 323 -19.44 -10.75 8.39
N PHE A 324 -19.46 -9.54 7.84
CA PHE A 324 -20.59 -9.00 7.09
C PHE A 324 -20.35 -8.86 5.59
N GLY A 325 -19.18 -9.23 5.10
CA GLY A 325 -18.76 -9.07 3.71
C GLY A 325 -18.12 -7.70 3.40
N ILE A 326 -17.34 -7.68 2.34
CA ILE A 326 -16.65 -6.49 1.81
C ILE A 326 -17.63 -5.67 0.97
N PRO A 327 -17.88 -4.39 1.30
CA PRO A 327 -18.76 -3.54 0.51
C PRO A 327 -18.05 -3.10 -0.78
N LEU A 328 -18.58 -3.47 -1.94
CA LEU A 328 -18.11 -3.01 -3.25
C LEU A 328 -19.14 -2.08 -3.87
N SER A 329 -18.67 -0.95 -4.42
CA SER A 329 -19.54 -0.02 -5.14
C SER A 329 -19.95 -0.58 -6.49
N LYS A 330 -21.05 -0.05 -7.06
CA LYS A 330 -21.54 -0.45 -8.38
C LYS A 330 -20.47 -0.28 -9.47
N GLU A 331 -19.68 0.79 -9.38
CA GLU A 331 -18.61 1.10 -10.34
C GLU A 331 -17.52 0.04 -10.31
N ILE A 332 -17.09 -0.38 -9.10
CA ILE A 332 -16.08 -1.44 -8.93
C ILE A 332 -16.64 -2.77 -9.47
N LEU A 333 -17.88 -3.12 -9.10
CA LEU A 333 -18.51 -4.35 -9.58
C LEU A 333 -18.65 -4.38 -11.10
N LEU A 334 -19.04 -3.25 -11.70
CA LEU A 334 -19.14 -3.14 -13.17
C LEU A 334 -17.75 -3.29 -13.82
N ALA A 335 -16.72 -2.67 -13.26
CA ALA A 335 -15.36 -2.80 -13.76
C ALA A 335 -14.86 -4.27 -13.69
N LEU A 336 -15.13 -4.97 -12.59
CA LEU A 336 -14.79 -6.38 -12.43
C LEU A 336 -15.60 -7.30 -13.35
N LYS A 337 -16.90 -7.00 -13.55
CA LYS A 337 -17.77 -7.73 -14.50
C LYS A 337 -17.29 -7.57 -15.93
N ASN A 338 -16.92 -6.36 -16.33
CA ASN A 338 -16.37 -6.10 -17.67
C ASN A 338 -15.03 -6.83 -17.86
N LEU A 339 -14.18 -6.84 -16.84
CA LEU A 339 -12.93 -7.60 -16.86
C LEU A 339 -13.18 -9.10 -17.01
N ALA A 340 -14.13 -9.66 -16.26
CA ALA A 340 -14.50 -11.07 -16.37
C ALA A 340 -14.99 -11.42 -17.80
N LYS A 341 -15.83 -10.55 -18.39
CA LYS A 341 -16.29 -10.70 -19.78
C LYS A 341 -15.14 -10.65 -20.78
N GLU A 342 -14.22 -9.68 -20.62
CA GLU A 342 -13.02 -9.53 -21.47
C GLU A 342 -12.14 -10.78 -21.44
N LEU A 343 -12.06 -11.44 -20.29
CA LEU A 343 -11.23 -12.64 -20.07
C LEU A 343 -11.98 -13.96 -20.30
N SER A 344 -13.27 -13.91 -20.65
CA SER A 344 -14.15 -15.08 -20.83
C SER A 344 -14.20 -15.98 -19.58
N ILE A 345 -14.23 -15.37 -18.39
CA ILE A 345 -14.34 -16.07 -17.10
C ILE A 345 -15.69 -15.77 -16.44
N SER A 346 -16.14 -16.65 -15.55
CA SER A 346 -17.37 -16.46 -14.77
C SER A 346 -17.25 -15.26 -13.83
N PHE A 347 -18.33 -14.47 -13.72
CA PHE A 347 -18.45 -13.40 -12.73
C PHE A 347 -19.42 -13.85 -11.61
N PRO A 348 -18.93 -14.15 -10.40
CA PRO A 348 -19.76 -14.80 -9.39
C PRO A 348 -20.65 -13.83 -8.58
N PHE A 349 -20.48 -12.51 -8.71
CA PHE A 349 -21.17 -11.52 -7.87
C PHE A 349 -22.42 -10.99 -8.57
N ASN A 350 -23.56 -11.68 -8.42
CA ASN A 350 -24.86 -11.23 -8.93
C ASN A 350 -25.63 -10.45 -7.87
N HIS A 351 -26.59 -9.63 -8.32
CA HIS A 351 -27.46 -8.80 -7.47
C HIS A 351 -28.29 -9.59 -6.43
N ASN A 352 -28.35 -10.93 -6.53
CA ASN A 352 -29.18 -11.79 -5.68
C ASN A 352 -28.42 -12.39 -4.47
N ASP A 353 -27.11 -12.17 -4.35
CA ASP A 353 -26.27 -12.70 -3.26
C ASP A 353 -26.11 -11.66 -2.13
N SER A 354 -27.16 -10.91 -1.79
CA SER A 354 -27.19 -10.08 -0.58
C SER A 354 -27.29 -11.01 0.65
N VAL A 355 -26.20 -11.06 1.41
CA VAL A 355 -26.14 -11.70 2.75
C VAL A 355 -26.88 -10.85 3.78
#